data_656ca8cb76ccd3e836abdb0e18dd7b76
#
_entry.id   656ca8cb76ccd3e836abdb0e18dd7b76
#
_cell.length_a   1.000
_cell.length_b   1.000
_cell.length_c   1.000
_cell.angle_alpha   90.00
_cell.angle_beta   90.00
_cell.angle_gamma   90.00
#
_symmetry.space_group_name_H-M   'P 1'
#
loop_
_entity.id
_entity.type
_entity.pdbx_description
1 polymer ?
#
loop_
_entity_poly.entity_id
_entity_poly.type
_entity_poly.pdbx_seq_one_letter_code
_entity_poly.pdbx_strand_id
1 'polypeptide(L)' 'EYIGSMALITGHQATSGNPCEGKLTDQFGQIHYLLLEPEEGNIFTKGDKVLIICRLSATRYLAENNPWPQIL' A
#
# COMPACT_ATOMS: atom_id res chain seq x y z
N GLU A 1 -2.28 12.07 -5.13
CA GLU A 1 -2.32 12.64 -3.77
C GLU A 1 -1.80 11.65 -2.74
N TYR A 2 -1.94 10.36 -2.98
CA TYR A 2 -1.36 9.35 -2.09
C TYR A 2 -0.07 8.78 -2.66
N ILE A 3 0.24 9.11 -3.90
CA ILE A 3 1.44 8.59 -4.56
C ILE A 3 2.66 9.14 -3.84
N GLY A 4 3.63 8.25 -3.57
CA GLY A 4 4.83 8.61 -2.83
C GLY A 4 4.68 8.48 -1.33
N SER A 5 3.49 8.14 -0.83
CA SER A 5 3.25 7.97 0.60
C SER A 5 3.43 6.51 0.99
N MET A 6 3.77 6.32 2.27
CA MET A 6 3.87 4.98 2.84
C MET A 6 2.53 4.58 3.42
N ALA A 7 2.21 3.30 3.31
CA ALA A 7 0.99 2.73 3.86
C ALA A 7 1.31 1.44 4.58
N LEU A 8 0.42 1.06 5.50
CA LEU A 8 0.53 -0.18 6.27
C LEU A 8 -0.53 -1.14 5.76
N ILE A 9 -0.12 -2.35 5.41
CA ILE A 9 -1.07 -3.38 4.98
C ILE A 9 -1.83 -3.86 6.20
N THR A 10 -3.15 -3.69 6.18
CA THR A 10 -4.03 -4.12 7.25
C THR A 10 -4.89 -5.31 6.84
N GLY A 11 -5.01 -5.57 5.54
CA GLY A 11 -5.67 -6.76 5.05
C GLY A 11 -4.81 -7.99 5.21
N HIS A 12 -5.36 -9.16 4.87
CA HIS A 12 -4.66 -10.42 5.09
C HIS A 12 -3.51 -10.59 4.10
N GLN A 13 -3.79 -10.42 2.82
CA GLN A 13 -2.80 -10.70 1.78
C GLN A 13 -3.25 -10.06 0.48
N ALA A 14 -2.29 -9.61 -0.32
CA ALA A 14 -2.57 -9.08 -1.66
C ALA A 14 -1.56 -9.60 -2.66
N THR A 15 -2.06 -9.84 -3.87
CA THR A 15 -1.23 -10.17 -5.03
C THR A 15 -1.71 -9.30 -6.18
N SER A 16 -1.00 -9.35 -7.31
CA SER A 16 -1.39 -8.59 -8.50
C SER A 16 -2.80 -9.00 -8.92
N GLY A 17 -3.68 -8.02 -9.06
CA GLY A 17 -5.08 -8.26 -9.39
C GLY A 17 -5.97 -8.60 -8.20
N ASN A 18 -5.39 -8.79 -7.02
CA ASN A 18 -6.14 -9.15 -5.81
C ASN A 18 -5.71 -8.23 -4.67
N PRO A 19 -6.24 -7.00 -4.63
CA PRO A 19 -5.81 -6.03 -3.62
C PRO A 19 -6.33 -6.37 -2.24
N CYS A 20 -5.69 -5.80 -1.24
CA CYS A 20 -6.20 -5.85 0.12
C CYS A 20 -6.14 -4.46 0.73
N GLU A 21 -6.74 -4.33 1.90
CA GLU A 21 -6.81 -3.04 2.58
C GLU A 21 -5.45 -2.62 3.10
N GLY A 22 -5.15 -1.34 2.93
CA GLY A 22 -4.02 -0.70 3.57
C GLY A 22 -4.47 0.59 4.23
N LYS A 23 -3.69 1.04 5.18
CA LYS A 23 -3.98 2.22 5.99
C LYS A 23 -2.89 3.25 5.77
N LEU A 24 -3.30 4.50 5.51
CA LEU A 24 -2.39 5.61 5.32
C LEU A 24 -2.81 6.75 6.23
N THR A 25 -1.85 7.34 6.94
CA THR A 25 -2.12 8.54 7.75
C THR A 25 -1.54 9.72 7.01
N ASP A 26 -2.37 10.72 6.72
CA ASP A 26 -1.92 11.88 5.96
C ASP A 26 -1.24 12.91 6.87
N GLN A 27 -0.79 14.00 6.27
CA GLN A 27 -0.05 15.04 6.98
C GLN A 27 -0.88 15.76 8.03
N PHE A 28 -2.20 15.61 7.96
CA PHE A 28 -3.12 16.22 8.93
C PHE A 28 -3.57 15.24 10.00
N GLY A 29 -3.00 14.04 10.01
CA GLY A 29 -3.35 13.02 10.99
C GLY A 29 -4.60 12.24 10.66
N GLN A 30 -5.18 12.44 9.49
CA GLN A 30 -6.36 11.68 9.08
C GLN A 30 -5.96 10.35 8.49
N ILE A 31 -6.77 9.34 8.79
CA ILE A 31 -6.53 7.98 8.33
C ILE A 31 -7.39 7.69 7.11
N HIS A 32 -6.74 7.14 6.09
CA HIS A 32 -7.41 6.75 4.85
C HIS A 32 -7.18 5.26 4.63
N TYR A 33 -8.23 4.57 4.18
CA TYR A 33 -8.15 3.15 3.85
C TYR A 33 -8.22 3.00 2.35
N LEU A 34 -7.27 2.29 1.79
CA LEU A 34 -7.11 2.14 0.35
C LEU A 34 -6.99 0.66 0.01
N LEU A 35 -7.30 0.33 -1.24
CA LEU A 35 -7.02 -1.00 -1.76
C LEU A 35 -5.66 -0.97 -2.43
N LEU A 36 -4.77 -1.83 -1.98
CA LEU A 36 -3.37 -1.85 -2.43
C LEU A 36 -3.02 -3.22 -2.95
N GLU A 37 -2.23 -3.24 -4.02
CA GLU A 37 -1.73 -4.49 -4.58
C GLU A 37 -0.32 -4.31 -5.07
N PRO A 38 0.48 -5.40 -5.06
CA PRO A 38 1.85 -5.35 -5.55
C PRO A 38 1.90 -5.59 -7.04
N GLU A 39 3.08 -5.44 -7.61
CA GLU A 39 3.35 -5.87 -8.97
C GLU A 39 3.34 -7.38 -9.03
N GLU A 40 3.14 -7.89 -10.25
CA GLU A 40 3.09 -9.33 -10.50
C GLU A 40 4.34 -10.02 -9.94
N GLY A 41 4.13 -11.14 -9.27
CA GLY A 41 5.22 -11.89 -8.68
C GLY A 41 5.51 -11.53 -7.23
N ASN A 42 4.90 -10.47 -6.72
CA ASN A 42 5.10 -10.04 -5.34
C ASN A 42 3.84 -10.29 -4.51
N ILE A 43 4.00 -10.26 -3.20
CA ILE A 43 2.91 -10.52 -2.26
C ILE A 43 3.02 -9.52 -1.12
N PHE A 44 1.88 -8.95 -0.72
CA PHE A 44 1.79 -8.18 0.53
C PHE A 44 1.10 -9.03 1.57
N THR A 45 1.56 -8.92 2.80
CA THR A 45 0.92 -9.55 3.94
C THR A 45 0.70 -8.53 5.03
N LYS A 46 -0.20 -8.85 5.95
CA LYS A 46 -0.57 -7.95 7.03
C LYS A 46 0.67 -7.50 7.79
N GLY A 47 0.77 -6.20 8.02
CA GLY A 47 1.90 -5.60 8.70
C GLY A 47 2.99 -5.08 7.80
N ASP A 48 2.94 -5.39 6.52
CA ASP A 48 3.94 -4.86 5.58
C ASP A 48 3.77 -3.37 5.41
N LYS A 49 4.89 -2.67 5.30
CA LYS A 49 4.90 -1.25 4.93
C LYS A 49 5.24 -1.15 3.46
N VAL A 50 4.43 -0.39 2.74
CA VAL A 50 4.54 -0.32 1.29
C VAL A 50 4.52 1.13 0.84
N LEU A 51 5.15 1.39 -0.30
CA LEU A 51 5.20 2.70 -0.93
C LEU A 51 4.20 2.73 -2.06
N ILE A 52 3.30 3.70 -2.05
CA ILE A 52 2.29 3.84 -3.11
C ILE A 52 2.95 4.43 -4.34
N ILE A 53 2.83 3.73 -5.47
CA ILE A 53 3.52 4.10 -6.71
C ILE A 53 2.60 4.82 -7.68
N CYS A 54 1.40 4.28 -7.90
CA CYS A 54 0.48 4.88 -8.86
C CYS A 54 -0.93 4.40 -8.60
N ARG A 55 -1.87 5.10 -9.23
CA ARG A 55 -3.30 4.79 -9.11
C ARG A 55 -3.70 3.86 -10.24
N LEU A 56 -4.39 2.79 -9.90
CA LEU A 56 -4.87 1.83 -10.90
C LEU A 56 -6.33 2.08 -11.26
N SER A 57 -7.11 2.55 -10.31
CA SER A 57 -8.52 2.86 -10.53
C SER A 57 -8.95 3.87 -9.48
N ALA A 58 -10.24 4.16 -9.39
CA ALA A 58 -10.75 5.13 -8.42
C ALA A 58 -10.39 4.76 -6.98
N THR A 59 -10.30 3.45 -6.68
CA THR A 59 -10.09 2.98 -5.31
C THR A 59 -8.86 2.11 -5.13
N ARG A 60 -8.16 1.75 -6.20
CA ARG A 60 -7.05 0.79 -6.14
C ARG A 60 -5.74 1.47 -6.53
N TYR A 61 -4.70 1.13 -5.80
CA TYR A 61 -3.36 1.67 -6.03
C TYR A 61 -2.36 0.55 -6.11
N LEU A 62 -1.36 0.75 -6.96
CA LEU A 62 -0.20 -0.11 -7.03
C LEU A 62 0.81 0.39 -6.01
N ALA A 63 1.41 -0.54 -5.28
CA ALA A 63 2.43 -0.20 -4.29
C ALA A 63 3.58 -1.19 -4.40
N GLU A 64 4.68 -0.86 -3.75
CA GLU A 64 5.82 -1.77 -3.68
C GLU A 64 6.27 -1.87 -2.23
N ASN A 65 6.96 -2.95 -1.92
CA ASN A 65 7.48 -3.13 -0.57
C ASN A 65 8.42 -1.98 -0.25
N ASN A 66 8.45 -1.61 1.04
CA ASN A 66 9.28 -0.50 1.48
C ASN A 66 10.73 -0.70 1.01
N PRO A 67 11.23 0.21 0.16
CA PRO A 67 12.60 0.05 -0.37
C PRO A 67 13.68 0.37 0.66
N TRP A 68 13.31 0.95 1.81
CA TRP A 68 14.28 1.32 2.85
C TRP A 68 13.86 0.75 4.21
N PRO A 69 13.71 -0.58 4.32
CA PRO A 69 13.16 -1.16 5.56
C PRO A 69 14.01 -0.90 6.79
N GLN A 70 15.32 -0.75 6.62
CA GLN A 70 16.20 -0.55 7.77
C GLN A 70 16.14 0.86 8.33
N ILE A 71 15.53 1.78 7.61
CA ILE A 71 15.43 3.17 8.06
C ILE A 71 14.15 3.39 8.86
N LEU A 72 13.17 2.59 8.60
CA LEU A 72 11.86 2.71 9.22
C LEU A 72 11.69 1.73 10.36
#